data_d7b7ab018930b8e0065a5da797dd93e0
#
_entry.id   d7b7ab018930b8e0065a5da797dd93e0
#
_cell.length_a   1.000
_cell.length_b   1.000
_cell.length_c   1.000
_cell.angle_alpha   90.00
_cell.angle_beta   90.00
_cell.angle_gamma   90.00
#
_symmetry.space_group_name_H-M   'P 1'
#
loop_
_entity.id
_entity.type
_entity.pdbx_description
1 polymer ?
#
loop_
_entity_poly.entity_id
_entity_poly.type
_entity_poly.pdbx_seq_one_letter_code
_entity_poly.pdbx_strand_id
1 'polypeptide(L)'
;MRLVVVMVAIVVVVPLLVVPLLVVPLNAQHGRYLNESKNPAIGNPESISAGAKLYTTSCAGCHGPDGSGGRGPNLANRALWHPLSDEAIFNVIRNGVPGADMPPTKLPDGETWNLVAFIHSLTGPASENNVPGNVEAGAQIFWGSKAGCSNCHAIGGRGARMAPDLSSIGVRPLAAIRESILQPSKDLSFAGKEAVTVTLNSGASIKGIARNRSNYSLQVIDSKGVLHMLSVADIKEMTISEKSLMPEDYAKRLSREELRDLLAFLARQTARTAAPVVSKGTR
;
A
#
# COMPACT_ATOMS: atom_id res chain seq x y z
N MET A 1 -48.87 43.21 -69.45
CA MET A 1 -49.22 43.30 -68.00
C MET A 1 -48.06 42.66 -67.24
N ARG A 2 -47.13 43.47 -66.73
CA ARG A 2 -45.90 42.97 -65.98
C ARG A 2 -46.21 43.01 -64.49
N LEU A 3 -46.15 41.85 -63.83
CA LEU A 3 -46.34 41.70 -62.40
C LEU A 3 -44.99 41.99 -61.71
N VAL A 4 -44.96 43.02 -60.90
CA VAL A 4 -43.81 43.35 -60.03
C VAL A 4 -44.02 42.66 -58.69
N VAL A 5 -43.16 41.72 -58.36
CA VAL A 5 -43.14 41.05 -57.06
C VAL A 5 -42.19 41.83 -56.17
N VAL A 6 -42.72 42.47 -55.12
CA VAL A 6 -41.94 43.14 -54.10
C VAL A 6 -41.61 42.10 -53.00
N MET A 7 -40.31 41.77 -52.90
CA MET A 7 -39.82 40.97 -51.77
C MET A 7 -39.60 41.88 -50.57
N VAL A 8 -40.37 41.66 -49.50
CA VAL A 8 -40.16 42.27 -48.17
C VAL A 8 -39.19 41.41 -47.40
N ALA A 9 -37.98 41.90 -47.16
CA ALA A 9 -37.01 41.24 -46.27
C ALA A 9 -37.32 41.55 -44.80
N ILE A 10 -37.75 40.55 -44.09
CA ILE A 10 -37.92 40.64 -42.62
C ILE A 10 -36.56 40.41 -41.97
N VAL A 11 -35.99 41.49 -41.43
CA VAL A 11 -34.76 41.41 -40.57
C VAL A 11 -35.17 41.03 -39.16
N VAL A 12 -34.93 39.77 -38.78
CA VAL A 12 -35.11 39.33 -37.41
C VAL A 12 -33.87 39.71 -36.62
N VAL A 13 -33.97 40.74 -35.78
CA VAL A 13 -32.95 41.13 -34.82
C VAL A 13 -33.10 40.21 -33.61
N VAL A 14 -32.18 39.19 -33.50
CA VAL A 14 -32.06 38.35 -32.30
C VAL A 14 -31.24 39.11 -31.26
N PRO A 15 -31.77 39.44 -30.08
CA PRO A 15 -30.98 40.07 -29.04
C PRO A 15 -29.93 39.02 -28.53
N LEU A 16 -28.64 39.34 -28.69
CA LEU A 16 -27.55 38.60 -28.05
C LEU A 16 -27.67 38.82 -26.54
N LEU A 17 -28.24 37.86 -25.84
CA LEU A 17 -28.17 37.75 -24.39
C LEU A 17 -26.69 37.40 -24.03
N VAL A 18 -25.92 38.43 -23.69
CA VAL A 18 -24.59 38.26 -23.07
C VAL A 18 -24.82 37.73 -21.67
N VAL A 19 -24.77 36.40 -21.51
CA VAL A 19 -24.71 35.76 -20.20
C VAL A 19 -23.29 36.01 -19.69
N PRO A 20 -23.09 36.74 -18.57
CA PRO A 20 -21.75 36.85 -18.00
C PRO A 20 -21.29 35.43 -17.57
N LEU A 21 -20.29 34.88 -18.25
CA LEU A 21 -19.58 33.72 -17.77
C LEU A 21 -18.93 34.11 -16.43
N LEU A 22 -19.58 33.70 -15.35
CA LEU A 22 -18.95 33.70 -14.03
C LEU A 22 -17.79 32.70 -14.11
N VAL A 23 -16.62 33.20 -14.47
CA VAL A 23 -15.36 32.47 -14.32
C VAL A 23 -15.12 32.34 -12.82
N VAL A 24 -15.62 31.27 -12.23
CA VAL A 24 -15.24 30.88 -10.87
C VAL A 24 -13.79 30.40 -10.96
N PRO A 25 -12.85 31.08 -10.31
CA PRO A 25 -11.47 30.65 -10.38
C PRO A 25 -11.35 29.23 -9.83
N LEU A 26 -10.73 28.34 -10.61
CA LEU A 26 -10.48 26.93 -10.24
C LEU A 26 -9.78 26.76 -8.88
N ASN A 27 -9.13 27.82 -8.40
CA ASN A 27 -8.47 27.85 -7.09
C ASN A 27 -9.42 27.87 -5.88
N ALA A 28 -10.71 28.14 -6.08
CA ALA A 28 -11.68 28.17 -4.96
C ALA A 28 -12.03 26.75 -4.44
N GLN A 29 -11.74 25.69 -5.20
CA GLN A 29 -11.99 24.32 -4.76
C GLN A 29 -10.83 23.70 -3.98
N HIS A 30 -9.61 24.19 -4.14
CA HIS A 30 -8.45 23.70 -3.38
C HIS A 30 -8.25 24.40 -2.03
N GLY A 31 -8.93 25.53 -1.79
CA GLY A 31 -8.78 26.31 -0.55
C GLY A 31 -9.60 25.81 0.64
N ARG A 32 -10.53 24.86 0.45
CA ARG A 32 -11.39 24.36 1.55
C ARG A 32 -10.72 23.32 2.44
N TYR A 33 -9.56 22.77 2.03
CA TYR A 33 -8.84 21.76 2.82
C TYR A 33 -7.77 22.35 3.74
N LEU A 34 -7.55 23.67 3.72
CA LEU A 34 -6.46 24.30 4.46
C LEU A 34 -6.81 24.75 5.89
N ASN A 35 -8.05 24.53 6.34
CA ASN A 35 -8.47 24.90 7.70
C ASN A 35 -8.97 23.70 8.52
N GLU A 36 -8.52 22.48 8.16
CA GLU A 36 -8.77 21.32 9.00
C GLU A 36 -7.93 21.43 10.27
N SER A 37 -8.57 21.31 11.41
CA SER A 37 -7.88 21.26 12.70
C SER A 37 -6.91 20.08 12.67
N LYS A 38 -5.60 20.39 12.60
CA LYS A 38 -4.56 19.36 12.64
C LYS A 38 -4.64 18.66 14.00
N ASN A 39 -4.63 17.34 13.97
CA ASN A 39 -4.55 16.57 15.18
C ASN A 39 -3.33 17.01 16.03
N PRO A 40 -3.52 17.55 17.23
CA PRO A 40 -2.42 18.03 18.07
C PRO A 40 -1.50 16.90 18.56
N ALA A 41 -1.95 15.65 18.48
CA ALA A 41 -1.25 14.45 18.92
C ALA A 41 -0.51 13.73 17.79
N ILE A 42 -0.63 14.20 16.52
CA ILE A 42 -0.04 13.52 15.37
C ILE A 42 1.50 13.51 15.47
N GLY A 43 2.09 12.34 15.19
CA GLY A 43 3.55 12.18 15.27
C GLY A 43 4.13 12.18 16.69
N ASN A 44 3.33 12.40 17.74
CA ASN A 44 3.79 12.31 19.11
C ASN A 44 3.84 10.84 19.57
N PRO A 45 5.02 10.27 19.89
CA PRO A 45 5.16 8.85 20.26
C PRO A 45 4.36 8.46 21.51
N GLU A 46 4.23 9.36 22.48
CA GLU A 46 3.48 9.11 23.73
C GLU A 46 1.98 9.04 23.44
N SER A 47 1.47 9.96 22.63
CA SER A 47 0.08 9.98 22.17
C SER A 47 -0.25 8.74 21.34
N ILE A 48 0.64 8.34 20.41
CA ILE A 48 0.48 7.11 19.63
C ILE A 48 0.44 5.88 20.55
N SER A 49 1.34 5.82 21.55
CA SER A 49 1.36 4.71 22.53
C SER A 49 0.10 4.67 23.39
N ALA A 50 -0.38 5.83 23.83
CA ALA A 50 -1.63 5.93 24.59
C ALA A 50 -2.83 5.51 23.72
N GLY A 51 -2.89 5.98 22.48
CA GLY A 51 -3.89 5.58 21.49
C GLY A 51 -3.88 4.08 21.18
N ALA A 52 -2.70 3.46 21.10
CA ALA A 52 -2.54 2.02 20.90
C ALA A 52 -3.15 1.20 22.05
N LYS A 53 -2.98 1.65 23.29
CA LYS A 53 -3.59 0.99 24.47
C LYS A 53 -5.11 1.08 24.41
N LEU A 54 -5.65 2.27 24.15
CA LEU A 54 -7.09 2.49 23.99
C LEU A 54 -7.66 1.66 22.83
N TYR A 55 -6.96 1.63 21.71
CA TYR A 55 -7.34 0.82 20.54
C TYR A 55 -7.45 -0.65 20.90
N THR A 56 -6.45 -1.20 21.59
CA THR A 56 -6.41 -2.62 21.97
C THR A 56 -7.61 -3.01 22.81
N THR A 57 -8.05 -2.14 23.72
CA THR A 57 -9.16 -2.44 24.64
C THR A 57 -10.54 -2.18 24.04
N SER A 58 -10.67 -1.19 23.14
CA SER A 58 -11.98 -0.71 22.71
C SER A 58 -12.28 -0.92 21.23
N CYS A 59 -11.27 -1.06 20.38
CA CYS A 59 -11.44 -1.06 18.91
C CYS A 59 -10.99 -2.36 18.26
N ALA A 60 -9.97 -3.02 18.81
CA ALA A 60 -9.34 -4.21 18.22
C ALA A 60 -10.29 -5.40 18.04
N GLY A 61 -11.33 -5.51 18.88
CA GLY A 61 -12.34 -6.57 18.75
C GLY A 61 -13.11 -6.55 17.44
N CYS A 62 -13.27 -5.36 16.84
CA CYS A 62 -13.94 -5.21 15.54
C CYS A 62 -12.95 -4.96 14.41
N HIS A 63 -11.93 -4.13 14.62
CA HIS A 63 -11.01 -3.69 13.58
C HIS A 63 -9.72 -4.52 13.47
N GLY A 64 -9.61 -5.60 14.27
CA GLY A 64 -8.40 -6.41 14.36
C GLY A 64 -7.32 -5.79 15.25
N PRO A 65 -6.41 -6.59 15.83
CA PRO A 65 -5.40 -6.12 16.80
C PRO A 65 -4.36 -5.17 16.18
N ASP A 66 -4.21 -5.18 14.89
CA ASP A 66 -3.28 -4.38 14.08
C ASP A 66 -3.98 -3.47 13.07
N GLY A 67 -5.29 -3.29 13.21
CA GLY A 67 -6.08 -2.49 12.28
C GLY A 67 -6.37 -3.17 10.94
N SER A 68 -6.02 -4.45 10.77
CA SER A 68 -6.20 -5.18 9.50
C SER A 68 -7.65 -5.48 9.14
N GLY A 69 -8.60 -5.14 10.03
CA GLY A 69 -10.02 -5.40 9.85
C GLY A 69 -10.47 -6.68 10.57
N GLY A 70 -11.75 -6.93 10.46
CA GLY A 70 -12.45 -8.06 11.05
C GLY A 70 -13.93 -7.87 10.77
N ARG A 71 -14.76 -7.76 11.81
CA ARG A 71 -16.15 -7.32 11.68
C ARG A 71 -16.24 -5.86 11.23
N GLY A 72 -15.31 -5.01 11.67
CA GLY A 72 -15.13 -3.65 11.19
C GLY A 72 -14.15 -3.56 10.01
N PRO A 73 -14.12 -2.42 9.29
CA PRO A 73 -13.23 -2.25 8.15
C PRO A 73 -11.74 -2.24 8.54
N ASN A 74 -10.89 -2.53 7.55
CA ASN A 74 -9.43 -2.44 7.66
C ASN A 74 -9.02 -0.97 7.77
N LEU A 75 -8.45 -0.57 8.93
CA LEU A 75 -7.97 0.78 9.20
C LEU A 75 -6.53 1.00 8.77
N ALA A 76 -5.76 -0.08 8.55
CA ALA A 76 -4.37 -0.02 8.12
C ALA A 76 -4.19 0.11 6.61
N ASN A 77 -5.26 -0.07 5.82
CA ASN A 77 -5.23 0.04 4.36
C ASN A 77 -5.97 1.29 3.89
N ARG A 78 -5.24 2.39 3.77
CA ARG A 78 -5.77 3.69 3.36
C ARG A 78 -6.31 3.72 1.92
N ALA A 79 -5.92 2.76 1.08
CA ALA A 79 -6.36 2.72 -0.32
C ALA A 79 -7.82 2.24 -0.48
N LEU A 80 -8.39 1.59 0.55
CA LEU A 80 -9.75 1.04 0.49
C LEU A 80 -10.82 2.01 0.95
N TRP A 81 -10.45 3.17 1.47
CA TRP A 81 -11.40 4.19 1.92
C TRP A 81 -10.80 5.57 1.67
N HIS A 82 -11.66 6.49 1.27
CA HIS A 82 -11.25 7.87 1.00
C HIS A 82 -10.47 8.43 2.20
N PRO A 83 -9.41 9.21 1.96
CA PRO A 83 -8.66 9.81 3.04
C PRO A 83 -9.59 10.70 3.86
N LEU A 84 -10.06 10.16 4.98
CA LEU A 84 -10.76 10.95 5.98
C LEU A 84 -9.73 11.89 6.61
N SER A 85 -10.13 13.14 6.81
CA SER A 85 -9.34 14.06 7.62
C SER A 85 -9.28 13.57 9.07
N ASP A 86 -8.29 14.04 9.83
CA ASP A 86 -8.16 13.71 11.25
C ASP A 86 -9.42 14.09 12.03
N GLU A 87 -10.02 15.23 11.69
CA GLU A 87 -11.28 15.67 12.29
C GLU A 87 -12.45 14.74 11.92
N ALA A 88 -12.50 14.25 10.67
CA ALA A 88 -13.51 13.29 10.27
C ALA A 88 -13.36 11.96 11.02
N ILE A 89 -12.12 11.46 11.20
CA ILE A 89 -11.85 10.27 12.01
C ILE A 89 -12.25 10.50 13.46
N PHE A 90 -11.89 11.66 14.03
CA PHE A 90 -12.27 12.06 15.39
C PHE A 90 -13.79 12.03 15.57
N ASN A 91 -14.54 12.63 14.63
CA ASN A 91 -15.98 12.68 14.67
C ASN A 91 -16.63 11.29 14.51
N VAL A 92 -16.07 10.44 13.66
CA VAL A 92 -16.52 9.04 13.51
C VAL A 92 -16.31 8.27 14.81
N ILE A 93 -15.17 8.41 15.47
CA ILE A 93 -14.91 7.75 16.75
C ILE A 93 -15.90 8.25 17.81
N ARG A 94 -16.09 9.57 17.90
CA ARG A 94 -16.90 10.19 18.93
C ARG A 94 -18.40 9.88 18.77
N ASN A 95 -18.91 9.99 17.54
CA ASN A 95 -20.35 9.92 17.26
C ASN A 95 -20.80 8.54 16.77
N GLY A 96 -19.86 7.62 16.47
CA GLY A 96 -20.15 6.37 15.79
C GLY A 96 -20.55 6.60 14.33
N VAL A 97 -21.03 5.54 13.68
CA VAL A 97 -21.54 5.57 12.29
C VAL A 97 -23.02 5.24 12.32
N PRO A 98 -23.92 6.19 12.02
CA PRO A 98 -25.34 5.93 12.00
C PRO A 98 -25.71 4.80 11.03
N GLY A 99 -26.49 3.83 11.50
CA GLY A 99 -26.90 2.67 10.70
C GLY A 99 -25.84 1.57 10.52
N ALA A 100 -24.69 1.69 11.19
CA ALA A 100 -23.65 0.66 11.22
C ALA A 100 -23.37 0.17 12.65
N ASP A 101 -22.60 -0.91 12.76
CA ASP A 101 -22.22 -1.54 14.04
C ASP A 101 -21.18 -0.76 14.85
N MET A 102 -20.74 0.41 14.40
CA MET A 102 -19.78 1.24 15.11
C MET A 102 -20.51 2.19 16.08
N PRO A 103 -20.45 1.94 17.39
CA PRO A 103 -21.12 2.77 18.38
C PRO A 103 -20.34 4.07 18.65
N PRO A 104 -20.98 5.11 19.20
CA PRO A 104 -20.29 6.30 19.69
C PRO A 104 -19.44 5.97 20.91
N THR A 105 -18.34 6.72 21.10
CA THR A 105 -17.49 6.62 22.29
C THR A 105 -17.65 7.83 23.19
N LYS A 106 -17.50 7.61 24.51
CA LYS A 106 -17.56 8.70 25.52
C LYS A 106 -16.17 9.08 26.02
N LEU A 107 -15.14 8.90 25.18
CA LEU A 107 -13.77 9.25 25.54
C LEU A 107 -13.59 10.78 25.61
N PRO A 108 -12.74 11.29 26.51
CA PRO A 108 -12.29 12.68 26.47
C PRO A 108 -11.64 13.02 25.13
N ASP A 109 -11.70 14.29 24.73
CA ASP A 109 -11.17 14.75 23.44
C ASP A 109 -9.69 14.40 23.25
N GLY A 110 -8.85 14.58 24.31
CA GLY A 110 -7.44 14.23 24.25
C GLY A 110 -7.18 12.75 23.99
N GLU A 111 -7.98 11.86 24.57
CA GLU A 111 -7.89 10.42 24.33
C GLU A 111 -8.38 10.04 22.94
N THR A 112 -9.43 10.72 22.47
CA THR A 112 -9.90 10.55 21.09
C THR A 112 -8.84 10.99 20.08
N TRP A 113 -8.14 12.11 20.32
CA TRP A 113 -7.03 12.55 19.49
C TRP A 113 -5.83 11.58 19.52
N ASN A 114 -5.56 10.96 20.67
CA ASN A 114 -4.54 9.90 20.76
C ASN A 114 -4.91 8.68 19.90
N LEU A 115 -6.20 8.28 19.89
CA LEU A 115 -6.69 7.23 19.00
C LEU A 115 -6.52 7.61 17.51
N VAL A 116 -6.86 8.85 17.14
CA VAL A 116 -6.65 9.34 15.76
C VAL A 116 -5.18 9.29 15.39
N ALA A 117 -4.27 9.72 16.27
CA ALA A 117 -2.83 9.64 16.04
C ALA A 117 -2.35 8.20 15.84
N PHE A 118 -2.87 7.26 16.65
CA PHE A 118 -2.57 5.84 16.49
C PHE A 118 -3.10 5.28 15.15
N ILE A 119 -4.36 5.57 14.79
CA ILE A 119 -4.96 5.13 13.51
C ILE A 119 -4.15 5.69 12.34
N HIS A 120 -3.72 6.94 12.41
CA HIS A 120 -2.83 7.54 11.42
C HIS A 120 -1.51 6.77 11.30
N SER A 121 -0.94 6.35 12.43
CA SER A 121 0.30 5.56 12.45
C SER A 121 0.15 4.19 11.79
N LEU A 122 -1.06 3.60 11.78
CA LEU A 122 -1.33 2.35 11.09
C LEU A 122 -1.21 2.47 9.55
N THR A 123 -1.44 3.67 9.01
CA THR A 123 -1.43 3.94 7.57
C THR A 123 -0.18 4.65 7.08
N GLY A 124 0.58 5.25 8.01
CA GLY A 124 1.84 5.92 7.72
C GLY A 124 2.99 4.94 7.48
N PRO A 125 4.12 5.44 6.92
CA PRO A 125 5.33 4.65 6.79
C PRO A 125 5.77 4.06 8.14
N ALA A 126 6.17 2.79 8.14
CA ALA A 126 6.66 2.14 9.37
C ALA A 126 7.92 2.84 9.92
N SER A 127 8.72 3.46 9.03
CA SER A 127 9.93 4.20 9.39
C SER A 127 9.66 5.48 10.20
N GLU A 128 8.47 6.04 10.09
CA GLU A 128 8.06 7.24 10.85
C GLU A 128 7.50 6.88 12.23
N ASN A 129 7.28 5.60 12.48
CA ASN A 129 6.72 5.10 13.73
C ASN A 129 7.84 4.56 14.65
N ASN A 130 7.66 4.74 15.95
CA ASN A 130 8.51 4.07 16.94
C ASN A 130 8.07 2.59 17.05
N VAL A 131 8.57 1.76 16.11
CA VAL A 131 8.30 0.32 16.11
C VAL A 131 9.09 -0.32 17.24
N PRO A 132 8.44 -0.89 18.27
CA PRO A 132 9.12 -1.52 19.38
C PRO A 132 9.84 -2.80 18.90
N GLY A 133 11.02 -3.07 19.47
CA GLY A 133 11.82 -4.26 19.17
C GLY A 133 13.31 -3.96 19.09
N ASN A 134 14.11 -5.02 19.12
CA ASN A 134 15.56 -4.93 18.96
C ASN A 134 15.91 -5.04 17.46
N VAL A 135 16.43 -3.96 16.89
CA VAL A 135 16.76 -3.85 15.46
C VAL A 135 17.88 -4.81 15.07
N GLU A 136 18.89 -4.95 15.94
CA GLU A 136 20.05 -5.83 15.72
C GLU A 136 19.62 -7.31 15.74
N ALA A 137 18.78 -7.70 16.71
CA ALA A 137 18.19 -9.04 16.75
C ALA A 137 17.32 -9.30 15.50
N GLY A 138 16.54 -8.32 15.09
CA GLY A 138 15.74 -8.37 13.85
C GLY A 138 16.61 -8.57 12.60
N ALA A 139 17.77 -7.89 12.54
CA ALA A 139 18.73 -8.09 11.47
C ALA A 139 19.29 -9.52 11.48
N GLN A 140 19.64 -10.07 12.63
CA GLN A 140 20.09 -11.45 12.76
C GLN A 140 19.05 -12.46 12.29
N ILE A 141 17.75 -12.21 12.58
CA ILE A 141 16.65 -13.04 12.09
C ILE A 141 16.54 -12.96 10.56
N PHE A 142 16.63 -11.76 10.00
CA PHE A 142 16.54 -11.56 8.54
C PHE A 142 17.65 -12.25 7.78
N TRP A 143 18.90 -12.11 8.25
CA TRP A 143 20.10 -12.66 7.61
C TRP A 143 20.37 -14.13 7.98
N GLY A 144 19.75 -14.62 9.06
CA GLY A 144 19.94 -15.96 9.60
C GLY A 144 19.16 -17.04 8.84
N SER A 145 19.52 -18.29 9.12
CA SER A 145 18.91 -19.47 8.48
C SER A 145 17.52 -19.79 9.01
N LYS A 146 17.18 -19.39 10.25
CA LYS A 146 15.89 -19.70 10.88
C LYS A 146 14.70 -19.14 10.10
N ALA A 147 14.78 -17.87 9.72
CA ALA A 147 13.74 -17.24 8.91
C ALA A 147 14.04 -17.32 7.41
N GLY A 148 15.33 -17.27 7.03
CA GLY A 148 15.78 -17.43 5.65
C GLY A 148 15.34 -16.34 4.70
N CYS A 149 15.01 -15.14 5.21
CA CYS A 149 14.47 -14.03 4.40
C CYS A 149 15.45 -13.64 3.28
N SER A 150 16.74 -13.57 3.60
CA SER A 150 17.83 -13.20 2.68
C SER A 150 18.07 -14.21 1.56
N ASN A 151 17.52 -15.43 1.65
CA ASN A 151 17.59 -16.40 0.56
C ASN A 151 16.72 -16.03 -0.65
N CYS A 152 15.77 -15.10 -0.45
CA CYS A 152 14.86 -14.64 -1.48
C CYS A 152 14.92 -13.12 -1.67
N HIS A 153 15.09 -12.37 -0.57
CA HIS A 153 15.04 -10.91 -0.56
C HIS A 153 16.42 -10.27 -0.41
N ALA A 154 16.59 -9.11 -1.04
CA ALA A 154 17.75 -8.26 -0.87
C ALA A 154 17.41 -7.01 -0.04
N ILE A 155 18.40 -6.51 0.72
CA ILE A 155 18.42 -5.20 1.37
C ILE A 155 19.79 -4.57 1.11
N GLY A 156 19.84 -3.33 0.58
CA GLY A 156 21.10 -2.64 0.30
C GLY A 156 22.00 -3.37 -0.69
N GLY A 157 21.44 -4.17 -1.59
CA GLY A 157 22.19 -4.97 -2.56
C GLY A 157 22.72 -6.30 -2.03
N ARG A 158 22.57 -6.59 -0.73
CA ARG A 158 22.93 -7.86 -0.10
C ARG A 158 21.72 -8.79 -0.02
N GLY A 159 21.89 -10.07 -0.28
CA GLY A 159 20.83 -11.09 -0.32
C GLY A 159 20.46 -11.49 -1.75
N ALA A 160 19.55 -12.44 -1.88
CA ALA A 160 19.06 -12.90 -3.18
C ALA A 160 18.01 -11.92 -3.76
N ARG A 161 17.86 -11.92 -5.09
CA ARG A 161 16.97 -11.03 -5.81
C ARG A 161 15.78 -11.75 -6.44
N MET A 162 15.45 -12.94 -5.97
CA MET A 162 14.32 -13.70 -6.46
C MET A 162 12.98 -13.05 -6.08
N ALA A 163 12.89 -12.52 -4.86
CA ALA A 163 11.73 -11.80 -4.33
C ALA A 163 11.96 -10.26 -4.39
N PRO A 164 10.94 -9.45 -4.08
CA PRO A 164 11.09 -7.99 -4.05
C PRO A 164 12.25 -7.52 -3.16
N ASP A 165 12.96 -6.48 -3.63
CA ASP A 165 13.96 -5.77 -2.82
C ASP A 165 13.29 -5.06 -1.64
N LEU A 166 13.80 -5.26 -0.44
CA LEU A 166 13.25 -4.72 0.80
C LEU A 166 14.02 -3.50 1.33
N SER A 167 14.95 -2.94 0.55
CA SER A 167 15.74 -1.77 0.96
C SER A 167 14.89 -0.55 1.33
N SER A 168 13.68 -0.47 0.83
CA SER A 168 12.72 0.61 1.13
C SER A 168 11.41 0.11 1.73
N ILE A 169 11.39 -1.07 2.31
CA ILE A 169 10.15 -1.66 2.84
C ILE A 169 9.55 -0.83 3.97
N GLY A 170 10.35 -0.10 4.72
CA GLY A 170 9.92 0.76 5.82
C GLY A 170 9.04 1.95 5.40
N VAL A 171 8.94 2.25 4.10
CA VAL A 171 7.95 3.24 3.59
C VAL A 171 6.53 2.69 3.56
N ARG A 172 6.36 1.37 3.74
CA ARG A 172 5.04 0.75 3.84
C ARG A 172 4.51 0.81 5.28
N PRO A 173 3.19 0.80 5.48
CA PRO A 173 2.60 0.67 6.80
C PRO A 173 3.08 -0.60 7.51
N LEU A 174 3.33 -0.52 8.82
CA LEU A 174 3.81 -1.64 9.63
C LEU A 174 2.87 -2.84 9.56
N ALA A 175 1.56 -2.60 9.61
CA ALA A 175 0.56 -3.65 9.49
C ALA A 175 0.64 -4.40 8.15
N ALA A 176 0.89 -3.70 7.05
CA ALA A 176 1.07 -4.31 5.73
C ALA A 176 2.36 -5.14 5.63
N ILE A 177 3.44 -4.69 6.28
CA ILE A 177 4.69 -5.48 6.38
C ILE A 177 4.43 -6.76 7.16
N ARG A 178 3.78 -6.65 8.33
CA ARG A 178 3.42 -7.78 9.18
C ARG A 178 2.50 -8.77 8.46
N GLU A 179 1.46 -8.29 7.80
CA GLU A 179 0.55 -9.12 7.03
C GLU A 179 1.27 -9.88 5.92
N SER A 180 2.16 -9.21 5.17
CA SER A 180 2.94 -9.85 4.11
C SER A 180 3.84 -10.97 4.63
N ILE A 181 4.29 -10.92 5.88
CA ILE A 181 5.07 -11.99 6.52
C ILE A 181 4.16 -13.14 6.96
N LEU A 182 3.04 -12.84 7.59
CA LEU A 182 2.17 -13.85 8.22
C LEU A 182 1.16 -14.47 7.26
N GLN A 183 0.80 -13.78 6.19
CA GLN A 183 -0.19 -14.18 5.20
C GLN A 183 0.31 -13.88 3.77
N PRO A 184 1.43 -14.47 3.35
CA PRO A 184 2.08 -14.09 2.09
C PRO A 184 1.26 -14.38 0.83
N SER A 185 0.28 -15.29 0.91
CA SER A 185 -0.62 -15.63 -0.19
C SER A 185 -1.90 -14.79 -0.23
N LYS A 186 -2.15 -13.92 0.76
CA LYS A 186 -3.41 -13.15 0.86
C LYS A 186 -3.60 -12.19 -0.33
N ASP A 187 -2.52 -11.62 -0.85
CA ASP A 187 -2.58 -10.69 -1.97
C ASP A 187 -1.42 -10.96 -2.94
N LEU A 188 -1.71 -11.72 -3.97
CA LEU A 188 -0.78 -12.08 -5.05
C LEU A 188 -0.98 -11.22 -6.30
N SER A 189 -1.96 -10.31 -6.32
CA SER A 189 -2.29 -9.48 -7.48
C SER A 189 -1.24 -8.40 -7.82
N PHE A 190 -0.28 -8.18 -6.93
CA PHE A 190 0.82 -7.24 -7.17
C PHE A 190 1.88 -7.84 -8.11
N ALA A 191 2.24 -7.07 -9.15
CA ALA A 191 3.34 -7.41 -10.05
C ALA A 191 4.61 -7.83 -9.30
N GLY A 192 5.18 -8.97 -9.69
CA GLY A 192 6.39 -9.53 -9.07
C GLY A 192 6.16 -10.43 -7.86
N LYS A 193 4.92 -10.85 -7.59
CA LYS A 193 4.58 -11.87 -6.59
C LYS A 193 4.01 -13.16 -7.20
N GLU A 194 3.63 -13.14 -8.49
CA GLU A 194 3.05 -14.29 -9.16
C GLU A 194 4.09 -15.41 -9.31
N ALA A 195 3.90 -16.49 -8.60
CA ALA A 195 4.67 -17.71 -8.83
C ALA A 195 4.13 -18.43 -10.06
N VAL A 196 5.01 -18.71 -11.02
CA VAL A 196 4.64 -19.36 -12.27
C VAL A 196 5.45 -20.62 -12.52
N THR A 197 4.83 -21.58 -13.20
CA THR A 197 5.50 -22.69 -13.83
C THR A 197 5.27 -22.58 -15.34
N VAL A 198 6.34 -22.47 -16.10
CA VAL A 198 6.30 -22.31 -17.57
C VAL A 198 6.89 -23.56 -18.21
N THR A 199 6.14 -24.21 -19.07
CA THR A 199 6.62 -25.30 -19.91
C THR A 199 6.85 -24.77 -21.32
N LEU A 200 8.04 -24.92 -21.83
CA LEU A 200 8.40 -24.48 -23.19
C LEU A 200 8.05 -25.54 -24.23
N ASN A 201 7.96 -25.15 -25.50
CA ASN A 201 7.76 -26.07 -26.64
C ASN A 201 8.88 -27.13 -26.75
N SER A 202 10.07 -26.82 -26.26
CA SER A 202 11.20 -27.75 -26.14
C SER A 202 11.01 -28.85 -25.08
N GLY A 203 9.97 -28.72 -24.23
CA GLY A 203 9.75 -29.60 -23.09
C GLY A 203 10.46 -29.15 -21.79
N ALA A 204 11.29 -28.11 -21.85
CA ALA A 204 11.94 -27.56 -20.66
C ALA A 204 10.88 -26.87 -19.76
N SER A 205 11.05 -26.99 -18.42
CA SER A 205 10.19 -26.36 -17.44
C SER A 205 10.97 -25.37 -16.59
N ILE A 206 10.40 -24.16 -16.43
CA ILE A 206 10.96 -23.06 -15.64
C ILE A 206 9.95 -22.71 -14.56
N LYS A 207 10.40 -22.73 -13.29
CA LYS A 207 9.59 -22.33 -12.14
C LYS A 207 10.23 -21.11 -11.48
N GLY A 208 9.42 -20.08 -11.23
CA GLY A 208 9.94 -18.85 -10.62
C GLY A 208 8.85 -17.81 -10.38
N ILE A 209 9.28 -16.57 -10.24
CA ILE A 209 8.41 -15.40 -10.09
C ILE A 209 8.34 -14.65 -11.42
N ALA A 210 7.13 -14.39 -11.91
CA ALA A 210 6.91 -13.52 -13.05
C ALA A 210 7.26 -12.07 -12.68
N ARG A 211 8.20 -11.47 -13.42
CA ARG A 211 8.64 -10.07 -13.22
C ARG A 211 7.94 -9.10 -14.14
N ASN A 212 7.76 -9.52 -15.37
CA ASN A 212 7.05 -8.76 -16.37
C ASN A 212 6.37 -9.72 -17.35
N ARG A 213 5.16 -9.39 -17.74
CA ARG A 213 4.37 -10.14 -18.71
C ARG A 213 3.72 -9.20 -19.70
N SER A 214 3.90 -9.47 -20.98
CA SER A 214 3.24 -8.79 -22.07
C SER A 214 2.59 -9.81 -23.01
N ASN A 215 1.95 -9.35 -24.06
CA ASN A 215 1.41 -10.24 -25.10
C ASN A 215 2.50 -10.97 -25.91
N TYR A 216 3.76 -10.55 -25.81
CA TYR A 216 4.86 -11.05 -26.62
C TYR A 216 5.96 -11.73 -25.81
N SER A 217 6.10 -11.37 -24.54
CA SER A 217 7.22 -11.82 -23.70
C SER A 217 6.82 -12.03 -22.24
N LEU A 218 7.52 -12.94 -21.59
CA LEU A 218 7.43 -13.22 -20.17
C LEU A 218 8.85 -13.21 -19.57
N GLN A 219 9.03 -12.48 -18.47
CA GLN A 219 10.25 -12.51 -17.68
C GLN A 219 10.00 -13.31 -16.40
N VAL A 220 10.78 -14.35 -16.18
CA VAL A 220 10.69 -15.19 -14.98
C VAL A 220 12.04 -15.21 -14.29
N ILE A 221 12.08 -14.90 -13.00
CA ILE A 221 13.26 -15.10 -12.18
C ILE A 221 13.12 -16.42 -11.40
N ASP A 222 14.06 -17.33 -11.56
CA ASP A 222 14.03 -18.64 -10.91
C ASP A 222 14.61 -18.60 -9.48
N SER A 223 14.55 -19.74 -8.78
CA SER A 223 15.08 -19.87 -7.41
C SER A 223 16.58 -19.68 -7.28
N LYS A 224 17.31 -19.74 -8.40
CA LYS A 224 18.76 -19.48 -8.46
C LYS A 224 19.07 -18.00 -8.73
N GLY A 225 18.04 -17.16 -8.93
CA GLY A 225 18.18 -15.75 -9.27
C GLY A 225 18.47 -15.52 -10.76
N VAL A 226 18.32 -16.54 -11.61
CA VAL A 226 18.50 -16.40 -13.07
C VAL A 226 17.23 -15.80 -13.67
N LEU A 227 17.41 -14.73 -14.43
CA LEU A 227 16.33 -14.11 -15.18
C LEU A 227 16.20 -14.78 -16.57
N HIS A 228 15.07 -15.45 -16.78
CA HIS A 228 14.68 -16.03 -18.05
C HIS A 228 13.83 -15.04 -18.82
N MET A 229 14.23 -14.70 -20.04
CA MET A 229 13.48 -13.85 -20.95
C MET A 229 12.89 -14.75 -22.03
N LEU A 230 11.56 -14.98 -21.94
CA LEU A 230 10.86 -15.95 -22.77
C LEU A 230 9.99 -15.22 -23.80
N SER A 231 10.01 -15.69 -25.06
CA SER A 231 8.99 -15.34 -26.03
C SER A 231 7.70 -16.10 -25.73
N VAL A 232 6.54 -15.45 -25.81
CA VAL A 232 5.25 -16.14 -25.65
C VAL A 232 5.08 -17.25 -26.70
N ALA A 233 5.67 -17.10 -27.89
CA ALA A 233 5.66 -18.11 -28.95
C ALA A 233 6.40 -19.42 -28.55
N ASP A 234 7.35 -19.35 -27.63
CA ASP A 234 8.11 -20.51 -27.15
C ASP A 234 7.42 -21.22 -25.96
N ILE A 235 6.37 -20.63 -25.41
CA ILE A 235 5.65 -21.14 -24.26
C ILE A 235 4.55 -22.09 -24.72
N LYS A 236 4.64 -23.35 -24.30
CA LYS A 236 3.60 -24.35 -24.51
C LYS A 236 2.46 -24.21 -23.50
N GLU A 237 2.82 -23.96 -22.25
CA GLU A 237 1.88 -23.86 -21.14
C GLU A 237 2.44 -22.99 -20.02
N MET A 238 1.59 -22.23 -19.34
CA MET A 238 1.93 -21.47 -18.15
C MET A 238 0.85 -21.65 -17.08
N THR A 239 1.25 -22.06 -15.90
CA THR A 239 0.39 -22.15 -14.71
C THR A 239 0.80 -21.08 -13.70
N ILE A 240 -0.18 -20.36 -13.17
CA ILE A 240 0.01 -19.40 -12.08
C ILE A 240 -0.37 -20.09 -10.78
N SER A 241 0.49 -20.01 -9.79
CA SER A 241 0.22 -20.58 -8.45
C SER A 241 -0.70 -19.65 -7.67
N GLU A 242 -1.68 -20.24 -6.99
CA GLU A 242 -2.52 -19.54 -6.02
C GLU A 242 -1.82 -19.31 -4.67
N LYS A 243 -0.59 -19.79 -4.53
CA LYS A 243 0.23 -19.63 -3.32
C LYS A 243 1.52 -18.90 -3.61
N SER A 244 1.90 -18.06 -2.66
CA SER A 244 3.23 -17.42 -2.65
C SER A 244 4.35 -18.46 -2.55
N LEU A 245 5.52 -18.14 -3.11
CA LEU A 245 6.74 -18.88 -2.81
C LEU A 245 7.33 -18.54 -1.43
N MET A 246 6.86 -17.46 -0.81
CA MET A 246 7.23 -17.13 0.56
C MET A 246 6.55 -18.10 1.53
N PRO A 247 7.27 -18.70 2.49
CA PRO A 247 6.68 -19.64 3.45
C PRO A 247 5.52 -19.03 4.24
N GLU A 248 4.47 -19.83 4.48
CA GLU A 248 3.26 -19.41 5.21
C GLU A 248 3.34 -19.73 6.73
N ASP A 249 4.45 -20.29 7.19
CA ASP A 249 4.58 -20.82 8.55
C ASP A 249 5.40 -19.94 9.49
N TYR A 250 5.66 -18.69 9.13
CA TYR A 250 6.41 -17.75 9.99
C TYR A 250 5.77 -17.53 11.36
N ALA A 251 4.44 -17.60 11.48
CA ALA A 251 3.76 -17.54 12.77
C ALA A 251 4.15 -18.69 13.71
N LYS A 252 4.64 -19.82 13.16
CA LYS A 252 5.12 -20.99 13.93
C LYS A 252 6.63 -20.96 14.12
N ARG A 253 7.38 -20.44 13.13
CA ARG A 253 8.86 -20.39 13.16
C ARG A 253 9.40 -19.31 14.09
N LEU A 254 8.70 -18.16 14.16
CA LEU A 254 9.14 -17.01 14.93
C LEU A 254 8.28 -16.86 16.19
N SER A 255 8.94 -16.59 17.32
CA SER A 255 8.26 -16.15 18.51
C SER A 255 7.65 -14.77 18.30
N ARG A 256 6.76 -14.34 19.19
CA ARG A 256 6.19 -12.98 19.16
C ARG A 256 7.27 -11.90 19.28
N GLU A 257 8.30 -12.18 20.06
CA GLU A 257 9.43 -11.27 20.25
C GLU A 257 10.29 -11.20 18.98
N GLU A 258 10.66 -12.33 18.40
CA GLU A 258 11.40 -12.39 17.16
C GLU A 258 10.68 -11.71 16.00
N LEU A 259 9.36 -11.89 15.88
CA LEU A 259 8.57 -11.18 14.88
C LEU A 259 8.57 -9.66 15.11
N ARG A 260 8.46 -9.23 16.37
CA ARG A 260 8.55 -7.81 16.74
C ARG A 260 9.90 -7.21 16.36
N ASP A 261 10.99 -7.92 16.67
CA ASP A 261 12.36 -7.49 16.36
C ASP A 261 12.60 -7.43 14.85
N LEU A 262 12.13 -8.44 14.11
CA LEU A 262 12.18 -8.44 12.64
C LEU A 262 11.41 -7.24 12.05
N LEU A 263 10.24 -6.92 12.58
CA LEU A 263 9.45 -5.76 12.14
C LEU A 263 10.16 -4.45 12.46
N ALA A 264 10.82 -4.33 13.62
CA ALA A 264 11.62 -3.17 13.98
C ALA A 264 12.81 -2.99 13.02
N PHE A 265 13.48 -4.06 12.62
CA PHE A 265 14.54 -4.02 11.61
C PHE A 265 14.01 -3.59 10.24
N LEU A 266 12.93 -4.21 9.76
CA LEU A 266 12.36 -3.91 8.44
C LEU A 266 11.82 -2.47 8.36
N ALA A 267 11.23 -1.96 9.43
CA ALA A 267 10.75 -0.59 9.51
C ALA A 267 11.86 0.47 9.31
N ARG A 268 13.12 0.13 9.62
CA ARG A 268 14.27 1.02 9.42
C ARG A 268 14.82 1.03 7.99
N GLN A 269 14.33 0.14 7.11
CA GLN A 269 14.82 0.03 5.73
C GLN A 269 14.12 1.07 4.85
N THR A 270 14.73 2.24 4.68
CA THR A 270 14.17 3.38 3.92
C THR A 270 15.01 3.75 2.69
N ALA A 271 16.19 3.17 2.54
CA ALA A 271 17.07 3.45 1.42
C ALA A 271 16.51 2.87 0.13
N ARG A 272 16.33 3.70 -0.89
CA ARG A 272 16.16 3.21 -2.25
C ARG A 272 17.51 2.67 -2.72
N THR A 273 17.58 1.43 -3.15
CA THR A 273 18.75 0.92 -3.87
C THR A 273 18.92 1.78 -5.11
N ALA A 274 20.03 2.51 -5.21
CA ALA A 274 20.36 3.20 -6.46
C ALA A 274 20.38 2.15 -7.57
N ALA A 275 19.64 2.39 -8.65
CA ALA A 275 19.71 1.54 -9.82
C ALA A 275 21.19 1.40 -10.21
N PRO A 276 21.68 0.20 -10.53
CA PRO A 276 23.06 0.04 -10.95
C PRO A 276 23.31 1.01 -12.12
N VAL A 277 24.28 1.89 -11.94
CA VAL A 277 24.75 2.76 -13.02
C VAL A 277 25.30 1.82 -14.09
N VAL A 278 24.55 1.58 -15.14
CA VAL A 278 25.08 0.91 -16.31
C VAL A 278 26.15 1.83 -16.87
N SER A 279 27.40 1.54 -16.58
CA SER A 279 28.51 2.23 -17.21
C SER A 279 28.35 2.00 -18.73
N LYS A 280 28.06 3.09 -19.46
CA LYS A 280 28.13 3.05 -20.93
C LYS A 280 29.55 2.62 -21.27
N GLY A 281 29.69 1.37 -21.68
CA GLY A 281 30.94 0.90 -22.25
C GLY A 281 31.32 1.85 -23.37
N THR A 282 32.44 2.49 -23.22
CA THR A 282 33.14 3.21 -24.29
C THR A 282 33.33 2.23 -25.44
N ARG A 283 32.76 2.58 -26.60
CA ARG A 283 33.01 1.91 -27.87
C ARG A 283 34.43 2.22 -28.32
#